data_af0d5ab9039b894126d807997b218400
#
_entry.id   af0d5ab9039b894126d807997b218400
#
_cell.length_a   1.000
_cell.length_b   1.000
_cell.length_c   1.000
_cell.angle_alpha   90.00
_cell.angle_beta   90.00
_cell.angle_gamma   90.00
#
_symmetry.space_group_name_H-M   'P 1'
#
loop_
_entity.id
_entity.type
_entity.pdbx_description
1 polymer ?
#
loop_
_entity_poly.entity_id
_entity_poly.type
_entity_poly.pdbx_seq_one_letter_code
_entity_poly.pdbx_strand_id
1 'polypeptide(L)'
;MTDRALAEDWFRRYRIAWESNDADDIRGLFTEDAVYRGFPEDPDPYVGLDALVAGWLENADQPGDTDFEWKLLAVDGDVAIAECVTVYVNTNPPKVYDNLFVITLPAGGLASEFTDWWIERTPEDAA
;
A
#
# COMPACT_ATOMS: atom_id res chain seq x y z
N MET A 1 5.79 14.30 12.81
CA MET A 1 5.09 13.27 13.57
C MET A 1 3.69 13.08 13.00
N THR A 2 3.31 11.85 12.68
CA THR A 2 1.97 11.58 12.16
C THR A 2 0.97 11.31 13.30
N ASP A 3 -0.32 11.25 12.97
CA ASP A 3 -1.38 10.85 13.90
C ASP A 3 -2.38 9.95 13.18
N ARG A 4 -3.36 9.41 13.91
CA ARG A 4 -4.34 8.49 13.34
C ARG A 4 -5.15 9.12 12.21
N ALA A 5 -5.53 10.38 12.35
CA ALA A 5 -6.33 11.06 11.32
C ALA A 5 -5.56 11.21 10.02
N LEU A 6 -4.29 11.59 10.09
CA LEU A 6 -3.41 11.68 8.91
C LEU A 6 -3.18 10.31 8.28
N ALA A 7 -2.96 9.28 9.09
CA ALA A 7 -2.76 7.92 8.60
C ALA A 7 -4.03 7.38 7.92
N GLU A 8 -5.20 7.57 8.51
CA GLU A 8 -6.47 7.15 7.92
C GLU A 8 -6.71 7.87 6.58
N ASP A 9 -6.41 9.16 6.53
CA ASP A 9 -6.53 9.92 5.28
C ASP A 9 -5.58 9.38 4.21
N TRP A 10 -4.35 9.04 4.59
CA TRP A 10 -3.37 8.47 3.67
C TRP A 10 -3.88 7.16 3.06
N PHE A 11 -4.43 6.24 3.88
CA PHE A 11 -4.97 4.97 3.37
C PHE A 11 -6.16 5.19 2.43
N ARG A 12 -6.99 6.16 2.72
CA ARG A 12 -8.12 6.53 1.85
C ARG A 12 -7.62 6.99 0.47
N ARG A 13 -6.60 7.86 0.47
CA ARG A 13 -5.96 8.34 -0.77
C ARG A 13 -5.20 7.22 -1.48
N TYR A 14 -4.56 6.33 -0.74
CA TYR A 14 -3.88 5.15 -1.28
C TYR A 14 -4.86 4.27 -2.07
N ARG A 15 -6.03 4.00 -1.49
CA ARG A 15 -7.05 3.20 -2.18
C ARG A 15 -7.57 3.91 -3.44
N ILE A 16 -7.75 5.21 -3.41
CA ILE A 16 -8.13 5.98 -4.59
C ILE A 16 -7.08 5.84 -5.70
N ALA A 17 -5.80 5.99 -5.36
CA ALA A 17 -4.71 5.85 -6.33
C ALA A 17 -4.62 4.43 -6.91
N TRP A 18 -4.86 3.43 -6.09
CA TRP A 18 -4.86 2.03 -6.53
C TRP A 18 -5.95 1.77 -7.57
N GLU A 19 -7.13 2.34 -7.38
CA GLU A 19 -8.23 2.19 -8.33
C GLU A 19 -8.06 3.08 -9.57
N SER A 20 -7.58 4.30 -9.40
CA SER A 20 -7.45 5.25 -10.52
C SER A 20 -6.25 4.96 -11.41
N ASN A 21 -5.16 4.48 -10.82
CA ASN A 21 -3.85 4.36 -11.47
C ASN A 21 -3.41 5.66 -12.14
N ASP A 22 -3.84 6.79 -11.58
CA ASP A 22 -3.45 8.11 -12.04
C ASP A 22 -2.10 8.48 -11.44
N ALA A 23 -1.14 8.88 -12.27
CA ALA A 23 0.20 9.21 -11.81
C ALA A 23 0.20 10.34 -10.77
N ASP A 24 -0.68 11.32 -10.91
CA ASP A 24 -0.77 12.43 -9.95
C ASP A 24 -1.33 11.95 -8.60
N ASP A 25 -2.29 11.04 -8.61
CA ASP A 25 -2.82 10.45 -7.38
C ASP A 25 -1.72 9.67 -6.64
N ILE A 26 -0.91 8.92 -7.38
CA ILE A 26 0.22 8.16 -6.80
C ILE A 26 1.26 9.14 -6.25
N ARG A 27 1.63 10.16 -7.00
CA ARG A 27 2.60 11.17 -6.57
C ARG A 27 2.15 11.92 -5.32
N GLY A 28 0.85 12.06 -5.12
CA GLY A 28 0.29 12.70 -3.94
C GLY A 28 0.42 11.87 -2.65
N LEU A 29 0.93 10.64 -2.73
CA LEU A 29 1.07 9.74 -1.57
C LEU A 29 2.48 9.69 -0.99
N PHE A 30 3.52 10.06 -1.77
CA PHE A 30 4.91 9.77 -1.43
C PHE A 30 5.81 10.98 -1.57
N THR A 31 6.88 10.98 -0.78
CA THR A 31 7.94 12.00 -0.94
C THR A 31 8.78 11.70 -2.18
N GLU A 32 9.56 12.70 -2.65
CA GLU A 32 10.40 12.53 -3.85
C GLU A 32 11.46 11.46 -3.70
N ASP A 33 11.93 11.22 -2.47
CA ASP A 33 12.96 10.23 -2.13
C ASP A 33 12.38 8.93 -1.55
N ALA A 34 11.08 8.71 -1.70
CA ALA A 34 10.39 7.57 -1.10
C ALA A 34 10.99 6.23 -1.51
N VAL A 35 10.95 5.28 -0.59
CA VAL A 35 11.36 3.89 -0.82
C VAL A 35 10.14 2.99 -0.64
N TYR A 36 9.86 2.20 -1.65
CA TYR A 36 8.73 1.25 -1.67
C TYR A 36 9.27 -0.17 -1.75
N ARG A 37 9.02 -0.96 -0.70
CA ARG A 37 9.48 -2.34 -0.60
C ARG A 37 8.31 -3.30 -0.71
N GLY A 38 8.48 -4.36 -1.51
CA GLY A 38 7.50 -5.44 -1.63
C GLY A 38 7.56 -6.44 -0.47
N PHE A 39 8.63 -6.39 0.35
CA PHE A 39 8.81 -7.12 1.60
C PHE A 39 9.99 -6.51 2.35
N PRO A 40 10.16 -6.78 3.68
CA PRO A 40 11.12 -6.03 4.51
C PRO A 40 12.55 -6.00 4.01
N GLU A 41 13.05 -7.11 3.51
CA GLU A 41 14.43 -7.23 3.03
C GLU A 41 14.50 -7.25 1.50
N ASP A 42 13.61 -6.54 0.85
CA ASP A 42 13.55 -6.46 -0.62
C ASP A 42 14.90 -6.00 -1.18
N PRO A 43 15.59 -6.81 -1.98
CA PRO A 43 16.88 -6.44 -2.54
C PRO A 43 16.77 -5.44 -3.69
N ASP A 44 15.56 -5.20 -4.20
CA ASP A 44 15.32 -4.35 -5.37
C ASP A 44 14.08 -3.46 -5.16
N PRO A 45 14.09 -2.60 -4.13
CA PRO A 45 12.96 -1.71 -3.88
C PRO A 45 12.89 -0.61 -4.94
N TYR A 46 11.72 0.00 -5.09
CA TYR A 46 11.62 1.23 -5.86
C TYR A 46 12.19 2.37 -5.00
N VAL A 47 13.22 3.02 -5.49
CA VAL A 47 13.86 4.14 -4.80
C VAL A 47 13.64 5.41 -5.61
N GLY A 48 12.96 6.37 -4.98
CA GLY A 48 12.59 7.63 -5.62
C GLY A 48 11.20 7.58 -6.26
N LEU A 49 10.57 8.73 -6.28
CA LEU A 49 9.17 8.85 -6.70
C LEU A 49 8.94 8.45 -8.16
N ASP A 50 9.85 8.83 -9.06
CA ASP A 50 9.69 8.49 -10.47
C ASP A 50 9.76 6.97 -10.71
N ALA A 51 10.70 6.29 -10.06
CA ALA A 51 10.80 4.83 -10.15
C ALA A 51 9.59 4.13 -9.52
N LEU A 52 9.11 4.68 -8.40
CA LEU A 52 7.94 4.16 -7.71
C LEU A 52 6.69 4.25 -8.59
N VAL A 53 6.45 5.40 -9.19
CA VAL A 53 5.30 5.62 -10.09
C VAL A 53 5.39 4.70 -11.30
N ALA A 54 6.56 4.59 -11.93
CA ALA A 54 6.76 3.71 -13.08
C ALA A 54 6.50 2.25 -12.73
N GLY A 55 7.03 1.77 -11.60
CA GLY A 55 6.82 0.41 -11.13
C GLY A 55 5.36 0.12 -10.76
N TRP A 56 4.71 1.07 -10.12
CA TRP A 56 3.28 0.97 -9.80
C TRP A 56 2.45 0.78 -11.07
N LEU A 57 2.66 1.65 -12.07
CA LEU A 57 1.89 1.61 -13.31
C LEU A 57 2.18 0.36 -14.15
N GLU A 58 3.41 -0.15 -14.11
CA GLU A 58 3.78 -1.39 -14.80
C GLU A 58 3.05 -2.62 -14.23
N ASN A 59 2.77 -2.61 -12.92
CA ASN A 59 2.14 -3.73 -12.22
C ASN A 59 0.71 -3.41 -11.76
N ALA A 60 0.08 -2.40 -12.35
CA ALA A 60 -1.21 -1.91 -11.90
C ALA A 60 -2.33 -2.92 -12.08
N ASP A 61 -3.17 -3.05 -11.07
CA ASP A 61 -4.44 -3.77 -11.17
C ASP A 61 -5.46 -2.90 -11.90
N GLN A 62 -6.44 -3.53 -12.53
CA GLN A 62 -7.54 -2.80 -13.15
C GLN A 62 -8.56 -2.35 -12.09
N PRO A 63 -9.27 -1.24 -12.32
CA PRO A 63 -10.36 -0.85 -11.43
C PRO A 63 -11.37 -2.00 -11.25
N GLY A 64 -11.76 -2.25 -10.02
CA GLY A 64 -12.70 -3.30 -9.69
C GLY A 64 -12.10 -4.71 -9.56
N ASP A 65 -10.79 -4.90 -9.81
CA ASP A 65 -10.14 -6.20 -9.65
C ASP A 65 -10.05 -6.65 -8.20
N THR A 66 -10.01 -5.71 -7.27
CA THR A 66 -9.75 -6.01 -5.86
C THR A 66 -10.79 -5.40 -4.94
N ASP A 67 -11.09 -6.13 -3.86
CA ASP A 67 -11.65 -5.57 -2.64
C ASP A 67 -10.52 -5.40 -1.65
N PHE A 68 -10.46 -4.26 -0.99
CA PHE A 68 -9.39 -3.95 -0.04
C PHE A 68 -9.98 -3.36 1.23
N GLU A 69 -9.60 -3.94 2.36
CA GLU A 69 -9.97 -3.44 3.68
C GLU A 69 -8.72 -3.21 4.48
N TRP A 70 -8.70 -2.14 5.29
CA TRP A 70 -7.58 -1.87 6.18
C TRP A 70 -8.09 -1.55 7.58
N LYS A 71 -7.23 -1.87 8.55
CA LYS A 71 -7.45 -1.52 9.94
C LYS A 71 -6.14 -0.94 10.48
N LEU A 72 -6.18 0.31 10.90
CA LEU A 72 -5.01 0.96 11.47
C LEU A 72 -4.77 0.39 12.87
N LEU A 73 -3.65 -0.30 13.05
CA LEU A 73 -3.31 -0.95 14.32
C LEU A 73 -2.61 0.00 15.28
N ALA A 74 -1.68 0.80 14.79
CA ALA A 74 -0.85 1.63 15.64
C ALA A 74 -0.27 2.80 14.87
N VAL A 75 -0.02 3.88 15.58
CA VAL A 75 0.77 5.02 15.13
C VAL A 75 1.75 5.36 16.23
N ASP A 76 3.02 5.42 15.89
CA ASP A 76 4.09 5.77 16.84
C ASP A 76 5.11 6.66 16.13
N GLY A 77 5.24 7.90 16.57
CA GLY A 77 6.10 8.87 15.90
C GLY A 77 5.65 9.12 14.47
N ASP A 78 6.51 8.80 13.51
CA ASP A 78 6.20 8.92 12.08
C ASP A 78 5.76 7.60 11.46
N VAL A 79 5.64 6.53 12.25
CA VAL A 79 5.32 5.20 11.73
C VAL A 79 3.85 4.89 11.95
N ALA A 80 3.18 4.42 10.89
CA ALA A 80 1.82 3.90 10.95
C ALA A 80 1.82 2.45 10.46
N ILE A 81 1.07 1.60 11.16
CA ILE A 81 0.99 0.17 10.87
C ILE A 81 -0.47 -0.20 10.66
N ALA A 82 -0.78 -0.84 9.54
CA ALA A 82 -2.13 -1.29 9.23
C ALA A 82 -2.16 -2.75 8.82
N GLU A 83 -3.15 -3.46 9.34
CA GLU A 83 -3.50 -4.82 8.93
C GLU A 83 -4.54 -4.72 7.82
N CYS A 84 -4.29 -5.40 6.71
CA CYS A 84 -5.14 -5.29 5.54
C CYS A 84 -5.49 -6.66 4.98
N VAL A 85 -6.60 -6.72 4.25
CA VAL A 85 -6.98 -7.89 3.46
C VAL A 85 -7.28 -7.43 2.05
N THR A 86 -6.65 -8.10 1.08
CA THR A 86 -6.86 -7.85 -0.35
C THR A 86 -7.46 -9.09 -0.99
N VAL A 87 -8.61 -8.94 -1.65
CA VAL A 87 -9.26 -10.04 -2.37
C VAL A 87 -9.28 -9.70 -3.86
N TYR A 88 -8.69 -10.57 -4.68
CA TYR A 88 -8.79 -10.48 -6.14
C TYR A 88 -10.07 -11.19 -6.57
N VAL A 89 -11.12 -10.41 -6.79
CA VAL A 89 -12.49 -10.92 -6.98
C VAL A 89 -12.72 -11.58 -8.32
N ASN A 90 -11.86 -11.31 -9.32
CA ASN A 90 -12.01 -11.82 -10.69
C ASN A 90 -11.17 -13.07 -10.97
N THR A 91 -10.45 -13.58 -9.98
CA THR A 91 -9.77 -14.88 -10.09
C THR A 91 -10.71 -16.00 -9.64
N ASN A 92 -10.48 -17.24 -10.12
CA ASN A 92 -11.33 -18.39 -9.76
C ASN A 92 -10.45 -19.57 -9.33
N PRO A 93 -10.40 -19.93 -8.02
CA PRO A 93 -11.06 -19.23 -6.91
C PRO A 93 -10.44 -17.84 -6.66
N PRO A 94 -11.15 -16.96 -5.98
CA PRO A 94 -10.60 -15.65 -5.63
C PRO A 94 -9.32 -15.79 -4.82
N LYS A 95 -8.29 -15.02 -5.17
CA LYS A 95 -7.04 -14.97 -4.40
C LYS A 95 -7.21 -13.99 -3.25
N VAL A 96 -6.76 -14.40 -2.06
CA VAL A 96 -6.83 -13.60 -0.85
C VAL A 96 -5.44 -13.42 -0.27
N TYR A 97 -5.08 -12.18 0.02
CA TYR A 97 -3.81 -11.83 0.65
C TYR A 97 -4.08 -11.15 1.98
N ASP A 98 -3.34 -11.56 3.01
CA ASP A 98 -3.22 -10.79 4.23
C ASP A 98 -2.00 -9.88 4.09
N ASN A 99 -2.18 -8.61 4.41
CA ASN A 99 -1.12 -7.61 4.29
C ASN A 99 -0.88 -6.94 5.64
N LEU A 100 0.37 -6.66 5.92
CA LEU A 100 0.74 -5.73 6.97
C LEU A 100 1.52 -4.60 6.32
N PHE A 101 0.97 -3.40 6.35
CA PHE A 101 1.63 -2.22 5.80
C PHE A 101 2.31 -1.46 6.91
N VAL A 102 3.60 -1.23 6.74
CA VAL A 102 4.39 -0.37 7.63
C VAL A 102 4.83 0.82 6.81
N ILE A 103 4.33 2.00 7.18
CA ILE A 103 4.64 3.23 6.46
C ILE A 103 5.30 4.25 7.39
N THR A 104 6.28 4.96 6.85
CA THR A 104 6.84 6.14 7.50
C THR A 104 6.15 7.35 6.88
N LEU A 105 5.36 8.03 7.70
CA LEU A 105 4.51 9.14 7.29
C LEU A 105 4.87 10.39 8.08
N PRO A 106 5.91 11.12 7.65
CA PRO A 106 6.30 12.35 8.35
C PRO A 106 5.25 13.43 8.17
N ALA A 107 5.41 14.53 8.87
CA ALA A 107 4.49 15.66 8.79
C ALA A 107 4.28 16.08 7.33
N GLY A 108 3.03 16.35 6.94
CA GLY A 108 2.67 16.74 5.58
C GLY A 108 1.91 15.67 4.80
N GLY A 109 1.77 14.47 5.35
CA GLY A 109 0.91 13.44 4.76
C GLY A 109 1.46 12.72 3.54
N LEU A 110 2.77 12.80 3.31
CA LEU A 110 3.46 12.05 2.25
C LEU A 110 4.34 10.98 2.88
N ALA A 111 4.20 9.74 2.43
CA ALA A 111 5.00 8.64 2.94
C ALA A 111 6.42 8.66 2.36
N SER A 112 7.42 8.54 3.23
CA SER A 112 8.82 8.44 2.82
C SER A 112 9.28 7.00 2.69
N GLU A 113 8.60 6.07 3.35
CA GLU A 113 8.86 4.63 3.23
C GLU A 113 7.56 3.87 3.29
N PHE A 114 7.48 2.81 2.50
CA PHE A 114 6.37 1.88 2.46
C PHE A 114 6.91 0.46 2.37
N THR A 115 6.48 -0.41 3.26
CA THR A 115 6.81 -1.83 3.20
C THR A 115 5.53 -2.64 3.30
N ASP A 116 5.32 -3.51 2.33
CA ASP A 116 4.22 -4.46 2.32
C ASP A 116 4.75 -5.82 2.80
N TRP A 117 4.11 -6.36 3.84
CA TRP A 117 4.31 -7.73 4.26
C TRP A 117 3.08 -8.48 3.79
N TRP A 118 3.20 -9.29 2.73
CA TRP A 118 2.04 -9.96 2.16
C TRP A 118 2.15 -11.48 2.29
N ILE A 119 1.02 -12.10 2.59
CA ILE A 119 0.90 -13.56 2.71
C ILE A 119 -0.32 -13.98 1.91
N GLU A 120 -0.10 -14.82 0.89
CA GLU A 120 -1.21 -15.39 0.14
C GLU A 120 -1.83 -16.52 0.95
N ARG A 121 -3.15 -16.49 1.14
CA ARG A 121 -3.84 -17.58 1.81
C ARG A 121 -3.91 -18.80 0.90
N THR A 122 -3.81 -20.00 1.50
CA THR A 122 -4.08 -21.24 0.77
C THR A 122 -5.57 -21.32 0.43
N PRO A 123 -5.99 -22.14 -0.56
CA PRO A 123 -7.42 -22.27 -0.88
C PRO A 123 -8.27 -22.68 0.32
N GLU A 124 -7.76 -23.51 1.22
CA GLU A 124 -8.46 -23.92 2.44
C GLU A 124 -8.64 -22.74 3.41
N ASP A 125 -7.63 -21.89 3.55
CA ASP A 125 -7.67 -20.73 4.45
C ASP A 125 -8.59 -19.64 3.91
N ALA A 126 -8.70 -19.53 2.59
CA ALA A 126 -9.49 -18.50 1.93
C ALA A 126 -10.98 -18.90 1.78
N ALA A 127 -11.31 -20.15 2.00
CA ALA A 127 -12.67 -20.67 1.85
C ALA A 127 -13.65 -20.14 2.91
#